data_3364525260f8262ffbb062030012b1c5
#
_entry.id   3364525260f8262ffbb062030012b1c5
#
_cell.length_a   1.000
_cell.length_b   1.000
_cell.length_c   1.000
_cell.angle_alpha   90.00
_cell.angle_beta   90.00
_cell.angle_gamma   90.00
#
_symmetry.space_group_name_H-M   'P 1'
#
loop_
_entity.id
_entity.type
_entity.pdbx_description
1 polymer ?
#
loop_
_entity_poly.entity_id
_entity_poly.type
_entity_poly.pdbx_seq_one_letter_code
_entity_poly.pdbx_strand_id
1 'polypeptide(L)'
;MYSNLSKAIVIAVIFSACSSSKKVTKPDTQTLDKLKAHVQYLADDKLEGRRTGTKGEELAMNYIMEQFKEIGLQPKGTESFPQSFPVNDGKQIDAATEFVINGNKLEVGKDFFPLPFSPDVNIEAMPAISVQEAGMPWFFDLKETLEENKSNPHFDIAEYVRTNSKKAKERGASAVILYNSSATDDKLFFDPKDRSEKSGIPVLYVTKAAATKYFTDKAASLNIKLRTSLSDKTRVGHNVIGYINNNAATTVILGAHYDHLGYGEDGNSRNTSHDPIIHNGADDNASGTAALIELARKLKNSKATNNNYLFIAFSGEELGLFGSKYFTENPTIDLKTVNYMINMDMVGRLNDTNKVVTVGGYGTSPSWGEVYGKFDMAHVKTTALNFKYDSSGTGPSDHTSFYRKDIPVLFYFTGLHTDYHKPGDDADKINYTGEELIVNNIVSVIQSLNDKPKLAFVKTKEAQTATSARFSVSMGIMPDYTFSGNGVRADGVTEGRAAQKAGLKAGDIIIQLGDYNISNMETYMQSLGKFKKGDKTKVKFKRGEQILEAVVEF
;
A
#
# COMPACT_ATOMS: atom_id res chain seq x y z
N MET A 1 -64.81 3.88 -82.68
CA MET A 1 -63.91 4.97 -82.94
C MET A 1 -63.17 5.36 -81.72
N TYR A 2 -61.90 5.19 -81.72
CA TYR A 2 -60.84 5.56 -80.74
C TYR A 2 -61.04 5.22 -79.28
N SER A 3 -60.45 4.07 -78.88
CA SER A 3 -60.16 3.69 -77.53
C SER A 3 -58.86 4.35 -77.04
N ASN A 4 -58.86 4.96 -75.87
CA ASN A 4 -57.67 5.45 -75.20
C ASN A 4 -57.35 4.49 -74.09
N LEU A 5 -56.22 3.74 -74.19
CA LEU A 5 -55.61 2.89 -73.18
C LEU A 5 -54.71 3.79 -72.29
N SER A 6 -55.11 3.99 -71.07
CA SER A 6 -54.24 4.66 -70.06
C SER A 6 -53.29 3.61 -69.46
N LYS A 7 -51.99 3.77 -69.70
CA LYS A 7 -50.94 2.95 -69.04
C LYS A 7 -50.68 3.56 -67.68
N ALA A 8 -51.01 2.82 -66.60
CA ALA A 8 -50.59 3.13 -65.27
C ALA A 8 -49.16 2.63 -65.08
N ILE A 9 -48.21 3.52 -64.77
CA ILE A 9 -46.84 3.20 -64.38
C ILE A 9 -46.85 3.01 -62.86
N VAL A 10 -46.63 1.75 -62.39
CA VAL A 10 -46.39 1.43 -60.98
C VAL A 10 -44.92 1.65 -60.74
N ILE A 11 -44.56 2.70 -59.98
CA ILE A 11 -43.20 2.91 -59.45
C ILE A 11 -43.08 2.10 -58.18
N ALA A 12 -42.38 0.97 -58.26
CA ALA A 12 -41.98 0.21 -57.09
C ALA A 12 -40.79 0.91 -56.38
N VAL A 13 -41.07 1.58 -55.27
CA VAL A 13 -40.02 2.14 -54.38
C VAL A 13 -39.45 0.99 -53.57
N ILE A 14 -38.28 0.53 -53.97
CA ILE A 14 -37.51 -0.47 -53.17
C ILE A 14 -36.89 0.27 -51.97
N PHE A 15 -37.49 0.12 -50.78
CA PHE A 15 -36.86 0.48 -49.53
C PHE A 15 -35.73 -0.53 -49.26
N SER A 16 -34.49 -0.17 -49.60
CA SER A 16 -33.30 -0.84 -49.09
C SER A 16 -33.16 -0.54 -47.60
N ALA A 17 -33.71 -1.40 -46.75
CA ALA A 17 -33.41 -1.38 -45.35
C ALA A 17 -31.95 -1.83 -45.18
N CYS A 18 -31.03 -0.88 -45.06
CA CYS A 18 -29.69 -1.14 -44.55
C CYS A 18 -29.81 -1.62 -43.08
N SER A 19 -29.95 -2.91 -42.89
CA SER A 19 -29.70 -3.52 -41.59
C SER A 19 -28.20 -3.41 -41.31
N SER A 20 -27.79 -2.41 -40.57
CA SER A 20 -26.44 -2.38 -39.98
C SER A 20 -26.34 -3.53 -38.97
N SER A 21 -25.93 -4.69 -39.48
CA SER A 21 -25.52 -5.79 -38.61
C SER A 21 -24.39 -5.27 -37.69
N LYS A 22 -24.65 -5.21 -36.37
CA LYS A 22 -23.64 -4.97 -35.36
C LYS A 22 -22.51 -5.94 -35.62
N LYS A 23 -21.36 -5.50 -36.11
CA LYS A 23 -20.13 -6.28 -36.04
C LYS A 23 -19.79 -6.39 -34.57
N VAL A 24 -20.21 -7.47 -33.93
CA VAL A 24 -19.58 -7.95 -32.73
C VAL A 24 -18.15 -8.28 -33.18
N THR A 25 -17.20 -7.43 -32.83
CA THR A 25 -15.78 -7.71 -33.08
C THR A 25 -15.48 -9.03 -32.41
N LYS A 26 -15.06 -10.04 -33.18
CA LYS A 26 -14.58 -11.30 -32.59
C LYS A 26 -13.44 -10.96 -31.63
N PRO A 27 -13.34 -11.65 -30.48
CA PRO A 27 -12.22 -11.48 -29.58
C PRO A 27 -10.89 -11.59 -30.33
N ASP A 28 -9.95 -10.72 -30.04
CA ASP A 28 -8.59 -10.81 -30.57
C ASP A 28 -7.88 -11.95 -29.85
N THR A 29 -7.91 -13.14 -30.43
CA THR A 29 -7.35 -14.36 -29.84
C THR A 29 -5.90 -14.17 -29.42
N GLN A 30 -5.12 -13.38 -30.16
CA GLN A 30 -3.72 -13.08 -29.80
C GLN A 30 -3.62 -12.27 -28.50
N THR A 31 -4.47 -11.28 -28.30
CA THR A 31 -4.51 -10.50 -27.05
C THR A 31 -4.94 -11.37 -25.88
N LEU A 32 -5.97 -12.21 -26.06
CA LEU A 32 -6.44 -13.13 -25.01
C LEU A 32 -5.35 -14.12 -24.57
N ASP A 33 -4.67 -14.77 -25.53
CA ASP A 33 -3.59 -15.72 -25.25
C ASP A 33 -2.43 -15.07 -24.50
N LYS A 34 -2.10 -13.82 -24.84
CA LYS A 34 -1.03 -13.06 -24.18
C LYS A 34 -1.43 -12.64 -22.76
N LEU A 35 -2.63 -12.07 -22.57
CA LEU A 35 -3.14 -11.73 -21.23
C LEU A 35 -3.09 -12.95 -20.31
N LYS A 36 -3.59 -14.10 -20.81
CA LYS A 36 -3.55 -15.35 -20.06
C LYS A 36 -2.12 -15.77 -19.71
N ALA A 37 -1.20 -15.70 -20.67
CA ALA A 37 0.19 -16.07 -20.44
C ALA A 37 0.88 -15.15 -19.40
N HIS A 38 0.61 -13.84 -19.47
CA HIS A 38 1.15 -12.87 -18.51
C HIS A 38 0.63 -13.11 -17.10
N VAL A 39 -0.70 -13.26 -16.93
CA VAL A 39 -1.28 -13.52 -15.61
C VAL A 39 -0.82 -14.86 -15.05
N GLN A 40 -0.81 -15.94 -15.86
CA GLN A 40 -0.34 -17.25 -15.43
C GLN A 40 1.12 -17.23 -14.99
N TYR A 41 1.99 -16.44 -15.64
CA TYR A 41 3.37 -16.30 -15.21
C TYR A 41 3.47 -15.51 -13.89
N LEU A 42 2.81 -14.34 -13.83
CA LEU A 42 2.93 -13.44 -12.69
C LEU A 42 2.27 -14.00 -11.42
N ALA A 43 1.21 -14.80 -11.55
CA ALA A 43 0.51 -15.44 -10.45
C ALA A 43 0.96 -16.91 -10.22
N ASP A 44 2.12 -17.30 -10.70
CA ASP A 44 2.69 -18.66 -10.48
C ASP A 44 3.36 -18.74 -9.10
N ASP A 45 3.18 -19.85 -8.40
CA ASP A 45 3.77 -20.10 -7.06
C ASP A 45 5.28 -19.88 -7.00
N LYS A 46 6.01 -20.05 -8.12
CA LYS A 46 7.46 -19.81 -8.18
C LYS A 46 7.86 -18.37 -7.92
N LEU A 47 6.91 -17.42 -8.02
CA LEU A 47 7.13 -16.02 -7.70
C LEU A 47 6.79 -15.71 -6.23
N GLU A 48 6.39 -16.72 -5.44
CA GLU A 48 6.16 -16.60 -4.00
C GLU A 48 5.31 -15.38 -3.62
N GLY A 49 4.30 -15.04 -4.43
CA GLY A 49 3.42 -13.90 -4.24
C GLY A 49 4.10 -12.53 -4.38
N ARG A 50 5.22 -12.42 -5.06
CA ARG A 50 5.87 -11.16 -5.53
C ARG A 50 6.02 -10.06 -4.46
N ARG A 51 6.24 -10.44 -3.19
CA ARG A 51 6.41 -9.47 -2.11
C ARG A 51 7.57 -8.52 -2.44
N THR A 52 7.35 -7.21 -2.31
CA THR A 52 8.34 -6.16 -2.59
C THR A 52 9.70 -6.45 -1.95
N GLY A 53 10.79 -6.35 -2.72
CA GLY A 53 12.17 -6.57 -2.27
C GLY A 53 12.52 -8.03 -2.00
N THR A 54 11.75 -8.99 -2.53
CA THR A 54 12.05 -10.43 -2.46
C THR A 54 12.48 -10.99 -3.82
N LYS A 55 12.89 -12.26 -3.80
CA LYS A 55 13.23 -12.98 -5.05
C LYS A 55 12.04 -13.10 -5.99
N GLY A 56 10.83 -13.24 -5.45
CA GLY A 56 9.59 -13.30 -6.24
C GLY A 56 9.33 -11.99 -6.99
N GLU A 57 9.51 -10.84 -6.34
CA GLU A 57 9.46 -9.53 -7.01
C GLU A 57 10.52 -9.42 -8.11
N GLU A 58 11.75 -9.81 -7.84
CA GLU A 58 12.85 -9.78 -8.82
C GLU A 58 12.54 -10.62 -10.07
N LEU A 59 11.94 -11.80 -9.91
CA LEU A 59 11.51 -12.65 -11.02
C LEU A 59 10.42 -11.97 -11.86
N ALA A 60 9.43 -11.36 -11.20
CA ALA A 60 8.38 -10.60 -11.89
C ALA A 60 8.93 -9.37 -12.61
N MET A 61 9.81 -8.60 -11.96
CA MET A 61 10.54 -7.47 -12.56
C MET A 61 11.26 -7.88 -13.84
N ASN A 62 12.04 -8.96 -13.78
CA ASN A 62 12.79 -9.47 -14.94
C ASN A 62 11.86 -9.88 -16.08
N TYR A 63 10.76 -10.55 -15.77
CA TYR A 63 9.74 -10.91 -16.76
C TYR A 63 9.14 -9.68 -17.46
N ILE A 64 8.73 -8.67 -16.69
CA ILE A 64 8.16 -7.43 -17.25
C ILE A 64 9.19 -6.70 -18.12
N MET A 65 10.44 -6.64 -17.69
CA MET A 65 11.53 -6.06 -18.49
C MET A 65 11.73 -6.77 -19.82
N GLU A 66 11.67 -8.11 -19.83
CA GLU A 66 11.78 -8.91 -21.06
C GLU A 66 10.61 -8.60 -22.00
N GLN A 67 9.38 -8.54 -21.48
CA GLN A 67 8.22 -8.18 -22.29
C GLN A 67 8.34 -6.78 -22.87
N PHE A 68 8.80 -5.79 -22.09
CA PHE A 68 9.03 -4.43 -22.59
C PHE A 68 10.13 -4.39 -23.68
N LYS A 69 11.19 -5.17 -23.54
CA LYS A 69 12.23 -5.30 -24.57
C LYS A 69 11.70 -5.95 -25.85
N GLU A 70 10.92 -7.03 -25.74
CA GLU A 70 10.31 -7.72 -26.89
C GLU A 70 9.36 -6.79 -27.66
N ILE A 71 8.59 -5.95 -26.97
CA ILE A 71 7.71 -4.93 -27.56
C ILE A 71 8.54 -3.79 -28.22
N GLY A 72 9.80 -3.64 -27.85
CA GLY A 72 10.69 -2.59 -28.33
C GLY A 72 10.48 -1.25 -27.63
N LEU A 73 10.16 -1.26 -26.33
CA LEU A 73 10.15 -0.07 -25.50
C LEU A 73 11.59 0.40 -25.21
N GLN A 74 11.75 1.71 -25.07
CA GLN A 74 12.98 2.29 -24.57
C GLN A 74 13.01 2.21 -23.04
N PRO A 75 14.13 1.87 -22.41
CA PRO A 75 14.26 1.95 -20.95
C PRO A 75 14.14 3.39 -20.47
N LYS A 76 13.46 3.61 -19.35
CA LYS A 76 13.25 4.94 -18.77
C LYS A 76 13.32 4.96 -17.24
N GLY A 77 13.83 3.89 -16.61
CA GLY A 77 14.19 3.87 -15.20
C GLY A 77 15.51 4.61 -14.93
N THR A 78 16.03 4.48 -13.73
CA THR A 78 17.35 5.03 -13.35
C THR A 78 18.50 4.10 -13.74
N GLU A 79 18.24 2.78 -13.79
CA GLU A 79 19.19 1.72 -14.12
C GLU A 79 18.66 0.90 -15.30
N SER A 80 18.50 1.53 -16.46
CA SER A 80 17.80 0.95 -17.62
C SER A 80 16.28 0.97 -17.44
N PHE A 81 15.58 -0.18 -17.34
CA PHE A 81 14.14 -0.22 -17.05
C PHE A 81 13.82 -0.04 -15.56
N PRO A 82 14.60 -0.60 -14.61
CA PRO A 82 14.31 -0.45 -13.20
C PRO A 82 14.58 0.97 -12.67
N GLN A 83 13.77 1.35 -11.66
CA GLN A 83 14.01 2.43 -10.74
C GLN A 83 13.93 1.88 -9.33
N SER A 84 15.09 1.72 -8.69
CA SER A 84 15.21 1.17 -7.34
C SER A 84 14.81 2.18 -6.28
N PHE A 85 14.15 1.72 -5.20
CA PHE A 85 13.79 2.55 -4.05
C PHE A 85 13.90 1.76 -2.73
N PRO A 86 14.28 2.42 -1.61
CA PRO A 86 14.39 1.76 -0.32
C PRO A 86 13.01 1.55 0.31
N VAL A 87 12.81 0.38 0.92
CA VAL A 87 11.65 0.03 1.73
C VAL A 87 12.12 -0.30 3.13
N ASN A 88 11.63 0.42 4.14
CA ASN A 88 11.91 0.10 5.53
C ASN A 88 11.15 -1.17 5.93
N ASP A 89 11.88 -2.24 6.25
CA ASP A 89 11.34 -3.53 6.68
C ASP A 89 11.33 -3.67 8.23
N GLY A 90 11.45 -2.56 8.93
CA GLY A 90 11.48 -2.50 10.37
C GLY A 90 12.88 -2.58 10.95
N LYS A 91 12.99 -3.02 12.21
CA LYS A 91 14.25 -3.13 12.96
C LYS A 91 14.70 -4.58 13.03
N GLN A 92 16.01 -4.76 13.18
CA GLN A 92 16.61 -6.06 13.47
C GLN A 92 17.57 -5.97 14.65
N ILE A 93 17.76 -7.10 15.32
CA ILE A 93 18.77 -7.24 16.37
C ILE A 93 20.07 -7.65 15.69
N ASP A 94 21.10 -6.81 15.80
CA ASP A 94 22.38 -7.09 15.17
C ASP A 94 23.15 -8.17 15.92
N ALA A 95 24.02 -8.89 15.21
CA ALA A 95 24.89 -9.93 15.75
C ALA A 95 25.82 -9.45 16.88
N ALA A 96 26.04 -8.14 16.98
CA ALA A 96 26.82 -7.52 18.04
C ALA A 96 26.06 -7.43 19.39
N THR A 97 24.76 -7.68 19.41
CA THR A 97 23.96 -7.71 20.64
C THR A 97 24.38 -8.90 21.51
N GLU A 98 24.72 -8.62 22.76
CA GLU A 98 25.24 -9.61 23.69
C GLU A 98 24.70 -9.36 25.09
N PHE A 99 24.38 -10.43 25.81
CA PHE A 99 24.10 -10.40 27.23
C PHE A 99 24.79 -11.59 27.91
N VAL A 100 25.69 -11.28 28.83
CA VAL A 100 26.45 -12.26 29.60
C VAL A 100 26.15 -12.08 31.08
N ILE A 101 25.85 -13.16 31.77
CA ILE A 101 25.60 -13.19 33.23
C ILE A 101 26.53 -14.18 33.86
N ASN A 102 27.39 -13.71 34.80
CA ASN A 102 28.37 -14.53 35.51
C ASN A 102 29.23 -15.39 34.55
N GLY A 103 29.67 -14.83 33.44
CA GLY A 103 30.44 -15.49 32.39
C GLY A 103 29.65 -16.41 31.46
N ASN A 104 28.35 -16.58 31.67
CA ASN A 104 27.49 -17.35 30.76
C ASN A 104 26.87 -16.41 29.71
N LYS A 105 27.14 -16.67 28.43
CA LYS A 105 26.53 -15.93 27.31
C LYS A 105 25.13 -16.46 27.06
N LEU A 106 24.15 -15.54 27.03
CA LEU A 106 22.76 -15.81 26.72
C LEU A 106 22.53 -15.76 25.21
N GLU A 107 21.60 -16.56 24.70
CA GLU A 107 21.25 -16.65 23.28
C GLU A 107 20.14 -15.64 22.94
N VAL A 108 20.42 -14.77 21.97
CA VAL A 108 19.46 -13.79 21.48
C VAL A 108 18.25 -14.49 20.85
N GLY A 109 17.04 -14.02 21.16
CA GLY A 109 15.78 -14.59 20.68
C GLY A 109 15.28 -15.82 21.44
N LYS A 110 16.16 -16.51 22.16
CA LYS A 110 15.81 -17.67 22.98
C LYS A 110 15.83 -17.37 24.46
N ASP A 111 16.92 -16.80 24.95
CA ASP A 111 17.10 -16.48 26.38
C ASP A 111 16.72 -15.02 26.68
N PHE A 112 16.95 -14.12 25.74
CA PHE A 112 16.63 -12.70 25.86
C PHE A 112 16.47 -12.01 24.51
N PHE A 113 15.89 -10.81 24.51
CA PHE A 113 15.95 -9.86 23.41
C PHE A 113 15.89 -8.41 23.93
N PRO A 114 16.57 -7.45 23.25
CA PRO A 114 16.35 -6.03 23.51
C PRO A 114 15.00 -5.61 22.96
N LEU A 115 14.32 -4.66 23.62
CA LEU A 115 13.13 -4.06 23.02
C LEU A 115 13.51 -3.09 21.91
N PRO A 116 12.67 -2.93 20.86
CA PRO A 116 13.02 -2.20 19.62
C PRO A 116 13.39 -0.73 19.82
N PHE A 117 12.97 -0.12 20.92
CA PHE A 117 13.28 1.26 21.28
C PHE A 117 14.56 1.40 22.15
N SER A 118 15.32 0.32 22.35
CA SER A 118 16.61 0.37 23.07
C SER A 118 17.66 1.12 22.26
N PRO A 119 18.48 1.99 22.89
CA PRO A 119 19.66 2.56 22.24
C PRO A 119 20.80 1.56 22.14
N ASP A 120 21.76 1.85 21.25
CA ASP A 120 23.00 1.08 21.14
C ASP A 120 23.94 1.50 22.28
N VAL A 121 24.28 0.56 23.15
CA VAL A 121 25.15 0.81 24.31
C VAL A 121 26.00 -0.44 24.65
N ASN A 122 27.03 -0.22 25.45
CA ASN A 122 27.84 -1.26 26.09
C ASN A 122 27.93 -0.96 27.58
N ILE A 123 27.53 -1.92 28.44
CA ILE A 123 27.48 -1.80 29.90
C ILE A 123 28.15 -3.01 30.52
N GLU A 124 29.09 -2.77 31.46
CA GLU A 124 29.62 -3.78 32.36
C GLU A 124 29.31 -3.32 33.79
N ALA A 125 28.65 -4.16 34.59
CA ALA A 125 28.20 -3.78 35.91
C ALA A 125 27.99 -5.03 36.81
N MET A 126 27.89 -4.79 38.11
CA MET A 126 27.61 -5.83 39.12
C MET A 126 26.34 -5.46 39.94
N PRO A 127 25.17 -5.36 39.34
CA PRO A 127 23.94 -5.05 40.07
C PRO A 127 23.46 -6.22 40.92
N ALA A 128 22.75 -5.92 42.00
CA ALA A 128 21.92 -6.91 42.70
C ALA A 128 20.47 -6.80 42.16
N ILE A 129 19.80 -7.95 42.00
CA ILE A 129 18.45 -8.00 41.37
C ILE A 129 17.42 -7.19 42.18
N SER A 130 17.50 -7.23 43.51
CA SER A 130 16.55 -6.55 44.41
C SER A 130 16.85 -5.06 44.67
N VAL A 131 17.94 -4.52 44.11
CA VAL A 131 18.41 -3.16 44.44
C VAL A 131 18.36 -2.27 43.21
N GLN A 132 17.75 -1.09 43.35
CA GLN A 132 17.68 -0.05 42.32
C GLN A 132 18.70 1.07 42.64
N GLU A 133 19.97 0.79 42.40
CA GLU A 133 21.05 1.75 42.60
C GLU A 133 21.29 2.60 41.36
N ALA A 134 21.52 3.91 41.56
CA ALA A 134 21.81 4.82 40.43
C ALA A 134 23.12 4.42 39.72
N GLY A 135 23.14 4.48 38.40
CA GLY A 135 24.26 4.04 37.57
C GLY A 135 24.28 2.53 37.27
N MET A 136 23.44 1.73 37.92
CA MET A 136 23.34 0.28 37.70
C MET A 136 22.15 -0.11 36.84
N PRO A 137 22.20 -1.27 36.17
CA PRO A 137 21.02 -1.91 35.56
C PRO A 137 19.99 -2.32 36.63
N TRP A 138 18.72 -2.02 36.38
CA TRP A 138 17.62 -2.36 37.27
C TRP A 138 16.80 -3.52 36.71
N PHE A 139 16.42 -4.42 37.62
CA PHE A 139 15.59 -5.58 37.31
C PHE A 139 14.14 -5.31 37.69
N PHE A 140 13.23 -5.67 36.80
CA PHE A 140 11.78 -5.55 37.00
C PHE A 140 11.11 -6.90 36.77
N ASP A 141 10.53 -7.45 37.80
CA ASP A 141 9.65 -8.60 37.71
C ASP A 141 8.23 -8.13 37.34
N LEU A 142 7.74 -8.59 36.22
CA LEU A 142 6.41 -8.21 35.72
C LEU A 142 5.26 -8.93 36.46
N LYS A 143 5.57 -9.84 37.40
CA LYS A 143 4.61 -10.70 38.08
C LYS A 143 3.44 -9.92 38.68
N GLU A 144 3.69 -8.99 39.59
CA GLU A 144 2.64 -8.25 40.30
C GLU A 144 1.76 -7.47 39.29
N THR A 145 2.40 -6.76 38.36
CA THR A 145 1.70 -5.99 37.33
C THR A 145 0.77 -6.87 36.48
N LEU A 146 1.23 -8.06 36.09
CA LEU A 146 0.43 -8.97 35.27
C LEU A 146 -0.71 -9.60 36.08
N GLU A 147 -0.49 -9.93 37.34
CA GLU A 147 -1.50 -10.50 38.23
C GLU A 147 -2.61 -9.48 38.53
N GLU A 148 -2.25 -8.22 38.83
CA GLU A 148 -3.19 -7.12 39.06
C GLU A 148 -4.03 -6.78 37.83
N ASN A 149 -3.45 -6.88 36.64
CA ASN A 149 -4.11 -6.52 35.38
C ASN A 149 -4.69 -7.73 34.61
N LYS A 150 -4.67 -8.93 35.18
CA LYS A 150 -5.11 -10.17 34.51
C LYS A 150 -6.52 -10.10 33.91
N SER A 151 -7.41 -9.35 34.57
CA SER A 151 -8.80 -9.18 34.13
C SER A 151 -9.05 -7.86 33.39
N ASN A 152 -8.00 -7.06 33.16
CA ASN A 152 -8.12 -5.78 32.49
C ASN A 152 -7.83 -5.92 30.98
N PRO A 153 -8.85 -5.95 30.09
CA PRO A 153 -8.64 -6.11 28.65
C PRO A 153 -8.00 -4.89 28.00
N HIS A 154 -7.82 -3.79 28.73
CA HIS A 154 -7.25 -2.55 28.25
C HIS A 154 -5.80 -2.34 28.75
N PHE A 155 -5.25 -3.29 29.52
CA PHE A 155 -3.88 -3.19 29.97
C PHE A 155 -2.92 -3.41 28.80
N ASP A 156 -2.09 -2.41 28.53
CA ASP A 156 -1.05 -2.45 27.52
C ASP A 156 0.31 -2.62 28.18
N ILE A 157 0.85 -3.84 28.14
CA ILE A 157 2.15 -4.19 28.72
C ILE A 157 3.29 -3.43 28.03
N ALA A 158 3.23 -3.19 26.73
CA ALA A 158 4.28 -2.49 26.01
C ALA A 158 4.35 -1.02 26.44
N GLU A 159 3.21 -0.35 26.60
CA GLU A 159 3.15 1.02 27.11
C GLU A 159 3.57 1.10 28.57
N TYR A 160 3.18 0.13 29.38
CA TYR A 160 3.63 0.02 30.77
C TYR A 160 5.16 -0.05 30.84
N VAL A 161 5.77 -0.90 30.02
CA VAL A 161 7.23 -1.07 29.96
C VAL A 161 7.90 0.22 29.50
N ARG A 162 7.41 0.88 28.45
CA ARG A 162 7.96 2.15 27.98
C ARG A 162 7.96 3.23 29.06
N THR A 163 6.80 3.40 29.70
CA THR A 163 6.61 4.40 30.76
C THR A 163 7.53 4.14 31.95
N ASN A 164 7.63 2.89 32.41
CA ASN A 164 8.47 2.58 33.57
C ASN A 164 9.97 2.60 33.25
N SER A 165 10.36 2.27 32.02
CA SER A 165 11.75 2.41 31.56
C SER A 165 12.19 3.87 31.54
N LYS A 166 11.30 4.78 31.11
CA LYS A 166 11.56 6.22 31.18
C LYS A 166 11.73 6.71 32.62
N LYS A 167 10.83 6.32 33.53
CA LYS A 167 10.95 6.62 34.97
C LYS A 167 12.22 6.05 35.58
N ALA A 168 12.61 4.83 35.20
CA ALA A 168 13.85 4.21 35.67
C ALA A 168 15.08 5.03 35.24
N LYS A 169 15.12 5.46 33.98
CA LYS A 169 16.17 6.37 33.48
C LYS A 169 16.23 7.67 34.27
N GLU A 170 15.10 8.33 34.48
CA GLU A 170 15.01 9.59 35.25
C GLU A 170 15.51 9.43 36.69
N ARG A 171 15.41 8.23 37.26
CA ARG A 171 15.90 7.89 38.59
C ARG A 171 17.32 7.33 38.61
N GLY A 172 17.99 7.29 37.44
CA GLY A 172 19.41 6.95 37.33
C GLY A 172 19.73 5.52 36.93
N ALA A 173 18.76 4.70 36.51
CA ALA A 173 19.05 3.38 35.94
C ALA A 173 19.94 3.48 34.71
N SER A 174 20.94 2.61 34.56
CA SER A 174 21.75 2.51 33.34
C SER A 174 21.15 1.57 32.29
N ALA A 175 20.35 0.61 32.72
CA ALA A 175 19.56 -0.31 31.90
C ALA A 175 18.30 -0.77 32.62
N VAL A 176 17.34 -1.31 31.92
CA VAL A 176 16.19 -2.02 32.46
C VAL A 176 16.24 -3.48 31.97
N ILE A 177 16.19 -4.42 32.88
CA ILE A 177 16.13 -5.85 32.62
C ILE A 177 14.79 -6.37 33.12
N LEU A 178 13.88 -6.66 32.18
CA LEU A 178 12.54 -7.17 32.46
C LEU A 178 12.56 -8.69 32.50
N TYR A 179 11.78 -9.28 33.38
CA TYR A 179 11.49 -10.71 33.38
C TYR A 179 10.12 -10.99 34.02
N ASN A 180 9.59 -12.18 33.81
CA ASN A 180 8.29 -12.57 34.32
C ASN A 180 8.39 -13.85 35.13
N SER A 181 8.22 -13.77 36.45
CA SER A 181 8.21 -14.93 37.35
C SER A 181 6.79 -15.51 37.60
N SER A 182 5.73 -14.88 37.02
CA SER A 182 4.35 -15.35 37.18
C SER A 182 3.98 -16.49 36.22
N ALA A 183 2.79 -17.10 36.44
CA ALA A 183 2.22 -18.05 35.49
C ALA A 183 1.53 -17.37 34.31
N THR A 184 1.21 -16.06 34.41
CA THR A 184 0.53 -15.29 33.39
C THR A 184 1.47 -15.02 32.22
N ASP A 185 0.99 -15.21 31.00
CA ASP A 185 1.73 -14.87 29.78
C ASP A 185 1.76 -13.34 29.61
N ASP A 186 2.95 -12.79 29.39
CA ASP A 186 3.16 -11.35 29.19
C ASP A 186 3.06 -10.93 27.72
N LYS A 187 3.13 -11.87 26.78
CA LYS A 187 3.07 -11.63 25.31
C LYS A 187 4.12 -10.64 24.79
N LEU A 188 5.21 -10.41 25.53
CA LEU A 188 6.29 -9.57 25.05
C LEU A 188 7.11 -10.31 23.99
N PHE A 189 7.39 -9.62 22.91
CA PHE A 189 8.23 -10.10 21.80
C PHE A 189 9.00 -8.92 21.19
N PHE A 190 10.00 -9.22 20.39
CA PHE A 190 10.66 -8.20 19.59
C PHE A 190 9.76 -7.86 18.40
N ASP A 191 9.14 -6.66 18.44
CA ASP A 191 8.35 -6.15 17.33
C ASP A 191 9.24 -5.34 16.38
N PRO A 192 9.62 -5.84 15.21
CA PRO A 192 10.45 -5.10 14.27
C PRO A 192 9.76 -3.84 13.74
N LYS A 193 8.43 -3.76 13.80
CA LYS A 193 7.64 -2.61 13.32
C LYS A 193 7.43 -1.52 14.37
N ASP A 194 7.92 -1.72 15.61
CA ASP A 194 7.86 -0.69 16.66
C ASP A 194 8.77 0.50 16.28
N ARG A 195 8.14 1.66 16.09
CA ARG A 195 8.79 2.93 15.74
C ARG A 195 8.83 3.93 16.89
N SER A 196 8.63 3.44 18.12
CA SER A 196 8.71 4.27 19.34
C SER A 196 10.06 4.95 19.43
N GLU A 197 10.08 6.13 20.04
CA GLU A 197 11.32 6.86 20.33
C GLU A 197 12.26 6.06 21.23
N LYS A 198 13.57 6.16 21.01
CA LYS A 198 14.57 5.46 21.82
C LYS A 198 14.44 5.87 23.30
N SER A 199 14.43 4.89 24.19
CA SER A 199 14.24 5.07 25.65
C SER A 199 15.38 5.82 26.35
N GLY A 200 16.51 5.94 25.65
CA GLY A 200 17.73 6.57 26.17
C GLY A 200 18.53 5.71 27.16
N ILE A 201 18.03 4.54 27.55
CA ILE A 201 18.72 3.43 28.19
C ILE A 201 18.24 2.11 27.56
N PRO A 202 19.06 1.06 27.50
CA PRO A 202 18.62 -0.22 26.97
C PRO A 202 17.55 -0.86 27.85
N VAL A 203 16.58 -1.49 27.21
CA VAL A 203 15.51 -2.26 27.84
C VAL A 203 15.54 -3.66 27.26
N LEU A 204 15.82 -4.66 28.08
CA LEU A 204 15.89 -6.06 27.70
C LEU A 204 14.76 -6.85 28.34
N TYR A 205 14.22 -7.78 27.59
CA TYR A 205 13.38 -8.83 28.15
C TYR A 205 14.17 -10.13 28.22
N VAL A 206 14.19 -10.74 29.42
CA VAL A 206 14.77 -12.05 29.67
C VAL A 206 13.64 -13.06 29.77
N THR A 207 13.71 -14.11 28.95
CA THR A 207 12.66 -15.12 28.90
C THR A 207 12.52 -15.85 30.25
N LYS A 208 11.33 -16.39 30.49
CA LYS A 208 11.00 -17.08 31.72
C LYS A 208 11.97 -18.21 32.03
N ALA A 209 12.38 -18.98 31.01
CA ALA A 209 13.34 -20.06 31.15
C ALA A 209 14.71 -19.55 31.61
N ALA A 210 15.20 -18.48 31.00
CA ALA A 210 16.48 -17.87 31.39
C ALA A 210 16.38 -17.19 32.75
N ALA A 211 15.30 -16.49 33.08
CA ALA A 211 15.09 -15.87 34.39
C ALA A 211 15.06 -16.91 35.51
N THR A 212 14.40 -18.05 35.32
CA THR A 212 14.40 -19.16 36.28
C THR A 212 15.80 -19.72 36.53
N LYS A 213 16.67 -19.67 35.51
CA LYS A 213 18.04 -20.18 35.64
C LYS A 213 18.99 -19.18 36.32
N TYR A 214 18.87 -17.88 35.99
CA TYR A 214 19.86 -16.88 36.37
C TYR A 214 19.40 -15.93 37.48
N PHE A 215 18.10 -15.80 37.77
CA PHE A 215 17.54 -14.84 38.74
C PHE A 215 16.93 -15.50 39.97
N THR A 216 17.49 -16.63 40.41
CA THR A 216 16.99 -17.41 41.55
C THR A 216 17.28 -16.73 42.89
N ASP A 217 18.47 -16.18 43.05
CA ASP A 217 18.87 -15.43 44.25
C ASP A 217 18.79 -13.92 43.97
N LYS A 218 17.74 -13.29 44.48
CA LYS A 218 17.48 -11.85 44.28
C LYS A 218 18.45 -10.95 45.05
N ALA A 219 19.16 -11.47 46.05
CA ALA A 219 20.14 -10.73 46.84
C ALA A 219 21.56 -10.79 46.25
N ALA A 220 21.82 -11.78 45.37
CA ALA A 220 23.13 -11.93 44.78
C ALA A 220 23.43 -10.80 43.79
N SER A 221 24.65 -10.32 43.79
CA SER A 221 25.18 -9.47 42.75
C SER A 221 25.52 -10.31 41.52
N LEU A 222 25.08 -9.87 40.35
CA LEU A 222 25.34 -10.52 39.08
C LEU A 222 26.41 -9.75 38.29
N ASN A 223 27.48 -10.45 37.90
CA ASN A 223 28.42 -9.86 36.94
C ASN A 223 27.77 -9.88 35.56
N ILE A 224 27.39 -8.73 35.05
CA ILE A 224 26.75 -8.60 33.76
C ILE A 224 27.62 -7.83 32.79
N LYS A 225 27.61 -8.31 31.54
CA LYS A 225 28.07 -7.58 30.34
C LYS A 225 26.92 -7.54 29.34
N LEU A 226 26.51 -6.35 29.03
CA LEU A 226 25.38 -6.07 28.14
C LEU A 226 25.82 -5.19 26.97
N ARG A 227 25.57 -5.64 25.77
CA ARG A 227 25.68 -4.83 24.57
C ARG A 227 24.36 -4.91 23.79
N THR A 228 23.77 -3.77 23.49
CA THR A 228 22.64 -3.67 22.57
C THR A 228 23.10 -3.02 21.27
N SER A 229 22.70 -3.59 20.16
CA SER A 229 22.91 -3.06 18.81
C SER A 229 21.69 -3.39 17.97
N LEU A 230 20.99 -2.37 17.48
CA LEU A 230 19.77 -2.46 16.69
C LEU A 230 19.94 -1.59 15.44
N SER A 231 19.68 -2.17 14.29
CA SER A 231 19.70 -1.45 13.02
C SER A 231 18.35 -1.53 12.31
N ASP A 232 18.12 -0.60 11.38
CA ASP A 232 16.97 -0.67 10.48
C ASP A 232 17.26 -1.71 9.39
N LYS A 233 16.29 -2.59 9.17
CA LYS A 233 16.30 -3.53 8.07
C LYS A 233 15.66 -2.86 6.86
N THR A 234 16.35 -2.84 5.74
CA THR A 234 15.85 -2.29 4.49
C THR A 234 15.78 -3.36 3.42
N ARG A 235 14.72 -3.29 2.62
CA ARG A 235 14.58 -4.00 1.35
C ARG A 235 14.68 -3.00 0.21
N VAL A 236 14.90 -3.45 -1.01
CA VAL A 236 14.92 -2.61 -2.20
C VAL A 236 13.79 -3.07 -3.11
N GLY A 237 12.81 -2.19 -3.32
CA GLY A 237 11.76 -2.39 -4.31
C GLY A 237 12.15 -1.75 -5.65
N HIS A 238 11.48 -2.15 -6.74
CA HIS A 238 11.83 -1.70 -8.09
C HIS A 238 10.57 -1.36 -8.89
N ASN A 239 10.45 -0.12 -9.35
CA ASN A 239 9.53 0.18 -10.45
C ASN A 239 10.16 -0.27 -11.77
N VAL A 240 9.36 -0.77 -12.72
CA VAL A 240 9.83 -1.10 -14.08
C VAL A 240 9.25 -0.11 -15.07
N ILE A 241 10.10 0.64 -15.76
CA ILE A 241 9.68 1.80 -16.55
C ILE A 241 10.12 1.66 -18.01
N GLY A 242 9.12 1.54 -18.90
CA GLY A 242 9.29 1.48 -20.34
C GLY A 242 8.69 2.71 -21.03
N TYR A 243 9.24 3.10 -22.18
CA TYR A 243 8.88 4.32 -22.87
C TYR A 243 8.72 4.15 -24.39
N ILE A 244 7.66 4.74 -24.94
CA ILE A 244 7.49 4.95 -26.37
C ILE A 244 7.70 6.43 -26.66
N ASN A 245 8.76 6.73 -27.38
CA ASN A 245 9.04 8.10 -27.81
C ASN A 245 8.42 8.33 -29.19
N ASN A 246 7.38 9.14 -29.25
CA ASN A 246 6.74 9.62 -30.49
C ASN A 246 7.21 11.03 -30.88
N ASN A 247 8.22 11.57 -30.20
CA ASN A 247 8.66 12.96 -30.32
C ASN A 247 7.54 13.98 -30.06
N ALA A 248 6.59 13.62 -29.20
CA ALA A 248 5.47 14.46 -28.83
C ALA A 248 5.82 15.41 -27.67
N ALA A 249 5.08 16.52 -27.54
CA ALA A 249 5.29 17.50 -26.48
C ALA A 249 4.80 17.02 -25.11
N THR A 250 3.87 16.07 -25.09
CA THR A 250 3.25 15.54 -23.87
C THR A 250 3.40 14.04 -23.76
N THR A 251 3.30 13.53 -22.53
CA THR A 251 3.42 12.10 -22.21
C THR A 251 2.18 11.62 -21.47
N VAL A 252 1.62 10.50 -21.88
CA VAL A 252 0.60 9.75 -21.13
C VAL A 252 1.30 8.68 -20.30
N ILE A 253 0.93 8.58 -19.03
CA ILE A 253 1.42 7.52 -18.15
C ILE A 253 0.36 6.43 -18.03
N LEU A 254 0.78 5.18 -18.19
CA LEU A 254 -0.02 4.00 -17.87
C LEU A 254 0.67 3.24 -16.74
N GLY A 255 -0.10 2.87 -15.72
CA GLY A 255 0.44 2.23 -14.52
C GLY A 255 -0.38 1.05 -14.05
N ALA A 256 0.29 0.10 -13.41
CA ALA A 256 -0.26 -0.99 -12.62
C ALA A 256 0.81 -1.44 -11.63
N HIS A 257 0.45 -1.86 -10.43
CA HIS A 257 1.44 -2.47 -9.56
C HIS A 257 1.60 -3.95 -9.88
N TYR A 258 2.78 -4.49 -9.60
CA TYR A 258 3.10 -5.89 -9.85
C TYR A 258 3.52 -6.66 -8.60
N ASP A 259 3.76 -5.97 -7.48
CA ASP A 259 3.96 -6.60 -6.19
C ASP A 259 2.66 -7.15 -5.61
N HIS A 260 2.77 -8.08 -4.67
CA HIS A 260 1.65 -8.57 -3.90
C HIS A 260 2.12 -9.03 -2.50
N LEU A 261 1.34 -9.84 -1.78
CA LEU A 261 1.46 -10.04 -0.34
C LEU A 261 2.52 -11.05 0.09
N GLY A 262 3.17 -11.79 -0.84
CA GLY A 262 4.08 -12.85 -0.45
C GLY A 262 3.36 -13.99 0.27
N TYR A 263 3.82 -14.31 1.46
CA TYR A 263 3.16 -15.22 2.41
C TYR A 263 2.29 -14.47 3.45
N GLY A 264 2.03 -13.19 3.24
CA GLY A 264 1.26 -12.33 4.16
C GLY A 264 2.10 -11.70 5.28
N GLU A 265 3.43 -11.64 5.14
CA GLU A 265 4.38 -11.21 6.18
C GLU A 265 4.20 -9.75 6.59
N ASP A 266 3.64 -8.91 5.74
CA ASP A 266 3.41 -7.49 6.04
C ASP A 266 2.11 -7.22 6.80
N GLY A 267 1.32 -8.28 7.08
CA GLY A 267 0.12 -8.22 7.93
C GLY A 267 -1.12 -7.65 7.22
N ASN A 268 -1.11 -7.57 5.89
CA ASN A 268 -2.22 -7.11 5.05
C ASN A 268 -3.05 -8.26 4.43
N SER A 269 -2.68 -9.53 4.69
CA SER A 269 -3.47 -10.71 4.33
C SER A 269 -4.82 -10.74 5.04
N ARG A 270 -5.86 -11.15 4.33
CA ARG A 270 -7.20 -11.43 4.85
C ARG A 270 -7.44 -12.92 5.10
N ASN A 271 -6.41 -13.74 4.97
CA ASN A 271 -6.47 -15.13 5.36
C ASN A 271 -6.55 -15.24 6.89
N THR A 272 -7.43 -16.11 7.39
CA THR A 272 -7.61 -16.35 8.83
C THR A 272 -6.70 -17.45 9.37
N SER A 273 -6.08 -18.24 8.50
CA SER A 273 -5.01 -19.17 8.88
C SER A 273 -3.72 -18.40 9.13
N HIS A 274 -2.97 -18.82 10.13
CA HIS A 274 -1.62 -18.30 10.40
C HIS A 274 -0.53 -19.08 9.64
N ASP A 275 -0.93 -20.02 8.79
CA ASP A 275 0.02 -20.78 7.96
C ASP A 275 0.62 -19.87 6.89
N PRO A 276 1.90 -20.00 6.58
CA PRO A 276 2.57 -19.24 5.53
C PRO A 276 2.15 -19.80 4.15
N ILE A 277 1.04 -19.31 3.62
CA ILE A 277 0.49 -19.71 2.32
C ILE A 277 0.77 -18.61 1.31
N ILE A 278 1.19 -18.99 0.10
CA ILE A 278 1.46 -18.06 -0.99
C ILE A 278 0.16 -17.32 -1.37
N HIS A 279 0.27 -16.01 -1.57
CA HIS A 279 -0.77 -15.16 -2.11
C HIS A 279 -0.40 -14.83 -3.57
N ASN A 280 -0.99 -15.56 -4.52
CA ASN A 280 -0.62 -15.44 -5.93
C ASN A 280 -1.05 -14.10 -6.56
N GLY A 281 -2.13 -13.48 -6.08
CA GLY A 281 -2.58 -12.17 -6.54
C GLY A 281 -2.80 -12.11 -8.05
N ALA A 282 -3.66 -12.99 -8.58
CA ALA A 282 -3.90 -13.05 -10.01
C ALA A 282 -4.72 -11.86 -10.50
N ASP A 283 -5.77 -11.49 -9.76
CA ASP A 283 -6.49 -10.24 -10.05
C ASP A 283 -5.77 -9.04 -9.42
N ASP A 284 -5.27 -9.21 -8.21
CA ASP A 284 -4.54 -8.19 -7.45
C ASP A 284 -3.01 -8.49 -7.42
N ASN A 285 -2.14 -7.95 -8.31
CA ASN A 285 -2.57 -7.20 -9.47
C ASN A 285 -1.80 -7.69 -10.74
N ALA A 286 -1.72 -9.04 -10.88
CA ALA A 286 -1.17 -9.59 -12.12
C ALA A 286 -2.04 -9.22 -13.33
N SER A 287 -3.37 -9.08 -13.16
CA SER A 287 -4.29 -8.66 -14.22
C SER A 287 -3.98 -7.24 -14.73
N GLY A 288 -3.82 -6.27 -13.83
CA GLY A 288 -3.45 -4.90 -14.21
C GLY A 288 -2.09 -4.83 -14.89
N THR A 289 -1.11 -5.60 -14.40
CA THR A 289 0.23 -5.71 -15.00
C THR A 289 0.18 -6.35 -16.39
N ALA A 290 -0.62 -7.39 -16.59
CA ALA A 290 -0.84 -8.01 -17.90
C ALA A 290 -1.50 -7.03 -18.88
N ALA A 291 -2.52 -6.31 -18.42
CA ALA A 291 -3.16 -5.24 -19.20
C ALA A 291 -2.16 -4.13 -19.58
N LEU A 292 -1.25 -3.73 -18.67
CA LEU A 292 -0.21 -2.74 -18.93
C LEU A 292 0.72 -3.18 -20.07
N ILE A 293 1.17 -4.45 -20.04
CA ILE A 293 2.04 -5.03 -21.10
C ILE A 293 1.31 -5.04 -22.45
N GLU A 294 0.05 -5.47 -22.46
CA GLU A 294 -0.72 -5.52 -23.71
C GLU A 294 -1.09 -4.13 -24.23
N LEU A 295 -1.32 -3.15 -23.37
CA LEU A 295 -1.46 -1.74 -23.76
C LEU A 295 -0.17 -1.22 -24.41
N ALA A 296 1.00 -1.58 -23.85
CA ALA A 296 2.28 -1.20 -24.46
C ALA A 296 2.41 -1.77 -25.87
N ARG A 297 2.06 -3.05 -26.08
CA ARG A 297 2.07 -3.69 -27.41
C ARG A 297 1.10 -3.03 -28.39
N LYS A 298 -0.12 -2.75 -27.96
CA LYS A 298 -1.14 -2.10 -28.80
C LYS A 298 -0.76 -0.66 -29.15
N LEU A 299 -0.26 0.12 -28.19
CA LEU A 299 0.10 1.53 -28.42
C LEU A 299 1.38 1.67 -29.25
N LYS A 300 2.34 0.75 -29.13
CA LYS A 300 3.53 0.72 -29.98
C LYS A 300 3.21 0.66 -31.47
N ASN A 301 2.12 -0.03 -31.81
CA ASN A 301 1.68 -0.24 -33.18
C ASN A 301 0.48 0.66 -33.55
N SER A 302 0.11 1.62 -32.69
CA SER A 302 -1.05 2.48 -32.93
C SER A 302 -0.68 3.73 -33.74
N LYS A 303 -1.72 4.40 -34.26
CA LYS A 303 -1.60 5.72 -34.89
C LYS A 303 -1.76 6.88 -33.89
N ALA A 304 -1.95 6.60 -32.61
CA ALA A 304 -2.07 7.61 -31.58
C ALA A 304 -0.67 8.09 -31.18
N THR A 305 -0.07 8.99 -31.93
CA THR A 305 1.32 9.42 -31.80
C THR A 305 1.52 10.86 -31.31
N ASN A 306 0.42 11.57 -30.99
CA ASN A 306 0.51 12.95 -30.50
C ASN A 306 0.88 13.05 -29.02
N ASN A 307 1.04 11.90 -28.34
CA ASN A 307 1.65 11.78 -27.02
C ASN A 307 2.77 10.73 -27.06
N ASN A 308 3.76 10.90 -26.20
CA ASN A 308 4.65 9.82 -25.79
C ASN A 308 3.90 8.96 -24.78
N TYR A 309 4.36 7.71 -24.56
CA TYR A 309 3.75 6.82 -23.58
C TYR A 309 4.81 6.30 -22.60
N LEU A 310 4.55 6.45 -21.32
CA LEU A 310 5.36 5.91 -20.22
C LEU A 310 4.57 4.81 -19.53
N PHE A 311 5.11 3.60 -19.54
CA PHE A 311 4.53 2.44 -18.89
C PHE A 311 5.30 2.17 -17.61
N ILE A 312 4.61 2.14 -16.48
CA ILE A 312 5.23 1.92 -15.18
C ILE A 312 4.53 0.75 -14.49
N ALA A 313 5.25 -0.36 -14.31
CA ALA A 313 4.86 -1.37 -13.36
C ALA A 313 5.45 -0.98 -11.99
N PHE A 314 4.57 -0.62 -11.05
CA PHE A 314 4.96 -0.18 -9.72
C PHE A 314 5.20 -1.36 -8.79
N SER A 315 6.11 -1.22 -7.84
CA SER A 315 6.25 -2.12 -6.70
C SER A 315 5.97 -1.39 -5.39
N GLY A 316 5.65 -2.12 -4.33
CA GLY A 316 5.36 -1.55 -3.02
C GLY A 316 4.04 -0.79 -2.94
N GLU A 317 3.08 -1.09 -3.79
CA GLU A 317 1.70 -0.59 -3.68
C GLU A 317 1.07 -1.11 -2.40
N GLU A 318 1.19 -2.39 -2.14
CA GLU A 318 0.65 -3.12 -0.99
C GLU A 318 1.23 -2.69 0.37
N LEU A 319 2.33 -1.96 0.34
CA LEU A 319 2.95 -1.34 1.50
C LEU A 319 2.48 0.10 1.72
N GLY A 320 1.64 0.64 0.82
CA GLY A 320 1.07 1.99 0.86
C GLY A 320 1.65 2.91 -0.21
N LEU A 321 1.60 2.48 -1.47
CA LEU A 321 1.94 3.25 -2.68
C LEU A 321 3.43 3.66 -2.76
N PHE A 322 4.34 2.85 -2.21
CA PHE A 322 5.76 3.22 -2.12
C PHE A 322 6.37 3.54 -3.48
N GLY A 323 6.15 2.68 -4.48
CA GLY A 323 6.76 2.84 -5.79
C GLY A 323 6.25 4.05 -6.56
N SER A 324 4.93 4.26 -6.61
CA SER A 324 4.36 5.41 -7.32
C SER A 324 4.68 6.73 -6.62
N LYS A 325 4.72 6.74 -5.30
CA LYS A 325 5.14 7.90 -4.53
C LYS A 325 6.61 8.22 -4.78
N TYR A 326 7.49 7.20 -4.70
CA TYR A 326 8.90 7.38 -5.00
C TYR A 326 9.11 7.92 -6.42
N PHE A 327 8.40 7.38 -7.42
CA PHE A 327 8.47 7.88 -8.79
C PHE A 327 8.03 9.34 -8.89
N THR A 328 6.93 9.72 -8.26
CA THR A 328 6.43 11.11 -8.34
C THR A 328 7.29 12.11 -7.55
N GLU A 329 8.09 11.65 -6.59
CA GLU A 329 9.09 12.45 -5.86
C GLU A 329 10.46 12.47 -6.59
N ASN A 330 10.80 11.39 -7.30
CA ASN A 330 12.06 11.21 -8.04
C ASN A 330 11.77 10.82 -9.50
N PRO A 331 11.08 11.67 -10.29
CA PRO A 331 10.60 11.29 -11.60
C PRO A 331 11.74 11.16 -12.61
N THR A 332 11.65 10.18 -13.51
CA THR A 332 12.60 9.98 -14.61
C THR A 332 12.26 10.77 -15.87
N ILE A 333 11.14 11.51 -15.83
CA ILE A 333 10.70 12.48 -16.86
C ILE A 333 10.26 13.77 -16.17
N ASP A 334 10.15 14.87 -16.91
CA ASP A 334 9.54 16.09 -16.37
C ASP A 334 8.01 15.90 -16.22
N LEU A 335 7.52 15.88 -14.99
CA LEU A 335 6.09 15.71 -14.68
C LEU A 335 5.23 16.83 -15.28
N LYS A 336 5.79 18.01 -15.57
CA LYS A 336 5.06 19.10 -16.27
C LYS A 336 4.67 18.72 -17.69
N THR A 337 5.36 17.76 -18.30
CA THR A 337 5.01 17.26 -19.65
C THR A 337 3.93 16.19 -19.61
N VAL A 338 3.58 15.66 -18.45
CA VAL A 338 2.57 14.62 -18.32
C VAL A 338 1.19 15.20 -18.65
N ASN A 339 0.49 14.56 -19.58
CA ASN A 339 -0.86 14.93 -20.00
C ASN A 339 -1.88 14.39 -19.01
N TYR A 340 -1.86 13.08 -18.76
CA TYR A 340 -2.69 12.37 -17.80
C TYR A 340 -2.09 11.00 -17.47
N MET A 341 -2.64 10.36 -16.43
CA MET A 341 -2.25 8.99 -16.03
C MET A 341 -3.48 8.08 -15.98
N ILE A 342 -3.33 6.84 -16.46
CA ILE A 342 -4.34 5.77 -16.34
C ILE A 342 -3.73 4.65 -15.51
N ASN A 343 -4.39 4.29 -14.44
CA ASN A 343 -4.01 3.19 -13.55
C ASN A 343 -4.98 2.02 -13.68
N MET A 344 -4.43 0.82 -13.62
CA MET A 344 -5.21 -0.42 -13.67
C MET A 344 -4.87 -1.26 -12.44
N ASP A 345 -5.90 -1.59 -11.67
CA ASP A 345 -5.75 -2.40 -10.49
C ASP A 345 -7.00 -3.26 -10.33
N MET A 346 -6.80 -4.58 -10.28
CA MET A 346 -7.86 -5.59 -10.27
C MET A 346 -8.84 -5.44 -11.45
N VAL A 347 -8.35 -5.67 -12.66
CA VAL A 347 -9.14 -5.58 -13.91
C VAL A 347 -9.51 -6.94 -14.51
N GLY A 348 -9.15 -8.03 -13.86
CA GLY A 348 -9.32 -9.39 -14.34
C GLY A 348 -10.61 -10.09 -13.87
N ARG A 349 -11.43 -9.48 -13.01
CA ARG A 349 -12.66 -10.13 -12.46
C ARG A 349 -13.94 -9.43 -12.90
N LEU A 350 -13.97 -8.94 -14.16
CA LEU A 350 -15.17 -8.35 -14.73
C LEU A 350 -16.35 -9.34 -14.67
N ASN A 351 -17.46 -8.90 -14.10
CA ASN A 351 -18.67 -9.72 -14.03
C ASN A 351 -19.34 -9.84 -15.40
N ASP A 352 -19.54 -11.04 -15.90
CA ASP A 352 -20.06 -11.33 -17.24
C ASP A 352 -21.51 -10.85 -17.46
N THR A 353 -22.30 -10.76 -16.38
CA THR A 353 -23.71 -10.39 -16.47
C THR A 353 -23.89 -8.88 -16.59
N ASN A 354 -23.29 -8.12 -15.70
CA ASN A 354 -23.48 -6.65 -15.63
C ASN A 354 -22.36 -5.89 -16.32
N LYS A 355 -21.17 -6.48 -16.49
CA LYS A 355 -19.99 -5.89 -17.14
C LYS A 355 -19.64 -4.48 -16.65
N VAL A 356 -19.80 -4.26 -15.35
CA VAL A 356 -19.55 -2.95 -14.73
C VAL A 356 -18.07 -2.80 -14.41
N VAL A 357 -17.48 -1.71 -14.89
CA VAL A 357 -16.14 -1.24 -14.56
C VAL A 357 -16.28 0.07 -13.80
N THR A 358 -15.64 0.17 -12.65
CA THR A 358 -15.50 1.45 -11.94
C THR A 358 -14.37 2.24 -12.56
N VAL A 359 -14.64 3.50 -12.89
CA VAL A 359 -13.67 4.47 -13.40
C VAL A 359 -13.54 5.59 -12.37
N GLY A 360 -12.50 5.49 -11.54
CA GLY A 360 -12.11 6.52 -10.57
C GLY A 360 -11.39 7.68 -11.25
N GLY A 361 -11.29 8.83 -10.56
CA GLY A 361 -10.62 10.01 -11.10
C GLY A 361 -11.44 10.78 -12.14
N TYR A 362 -12.68 10.38 -12.39
CA TYR A 362 -13.53 10.96 -13.43
C TYR A 362 -13.72 12.49 -13.29
N GLY A 363 -13.69 13.02 -12.08
CA GLY A 363 -13.79 14.47 -11.82
C GLY A 363 -12.49 15.24 -12.03
N THR A 364 -11.35 14.57 -12.27
CA THR A 364 -10.04 15.23 -12.32
C THR A 364 -9.76 15.99 -13.61
N SER A 365 -10.61 15.85 -14.64
CA SER A 365 -10.60 16.65 -15.86
C SER A 365 -11.99 16.71 -16.52
N PRO A 366 -12.41 17.85 -17.07
CA PRO A 366 -13.65 17.94 -17.86
C PRO A 366 -13.65 17.05 -19.11
N SER A 367 -12.47 16.78 -19.65
CA SER A 367 -12.30 15.94 -20.84
C SER A 367 -12.76 14.50 -20.66
N TRP A 368 -12.80 13.99 -19.44
CA TRP A 368 -13.32 12.65 -19.16
C TRP A 368 -14.81 12.56 -19.49
N GLY A 369 -15.61 13.58 -19.10
CA GLY A 369 -17.03 13.64 -19.45
C GLY A 369 -17.27 13.68 -20.96
N GLU A 370 -16.42 14.38 -21.73
CA GLU A 370 -16.52 14.42 -23.20
C GLU A 370 -16.24 13.05 -23.83
N VAL A 371 -15.25 12.31 -23.32
CA VAL A 371 -14.87 10.99 -23.86
C VAL A 371 -15.92 9.94 -23.53
N TYR A 372 -16.27 9.82 -22.26
CA TYR A 372 -17.23 8.81 -21.80
C TYR A 372 -18.67 9.14 -22.21
N GLY A 373 -19.05 10.41 -22.26
CA GLY A 373 -20.35 10.83 -22.79
C GLY A 373 -20.57 10.43 -24.24
N LYS A 374 -19.52 10.33 -25.04
CA LYS A 374 -19.60 9.76 -26.41
C LYS A 374 -19.88 8.25 -26.38
N PHE A 375 -19.36 7.53 -25.40
CA PHE A 375 -19.64 6.10 -25.24
C PHE A 375 -21.08 5.87 -24.75
N ASP A 376 -21.60 6.77 -23.89
CA ASP A 376 -22.95 6.66 -23.32
C ASP A 376 -24.06 7.18 -24.27
N MET A 377 -23.83 8.29 -25.00
CA MET A 377 -24.80 8.90 -25.88
C MET A 377 -24.94 8.22 -27.26
N ALA A 378 -23.95 7.51 -27.70
CA ALA A 378 -24.12 6.65 -28.84
C ALA A 378 -25.09 5.54 -28.41
N HIS A 379 -26.37 5.62 -28.82
CA HIS A 379 -27.31 4.50 -28.75
C HIS A 379 -26.81 3.26 -29.54
N VAL A 380 -25.63 3.34 -30.08
CA VAL A 380 -24.73 2.26 -30.47
C VAL A 380 -23.78 2.05 -29.31
N LYS A 381 -24.05 1.07 -28.42
CA LYS A 381 -23.07 0.61 -27.46
C LYS A 381 -21.79 0.23 -28.20
N THR A 382 -20.86 1.19 -28.32
CA THR A 382 -19.53 0.97 -28.93
C THR A 382 -18.65 0.11 -28.06
N THR A 383 -18.97 0.02 -26.75
CA THR A 383 -18.30 -0.87 -25.80
C THR A 383 -19.34 -1.82 -25.20
N ALA A 384 -18.91 -3.06 -24.97
CA ALA A 384 -19.72 -4.04 -24.21
C ALA A 384 -19.69 -3.79 -22.69
N LEU A 385 -19.03 -2.70 -22.23
CA LEU A 385 -18.84 -2.35 -20.83
C LEU A 385 -19.92 -1.37 -20.34
N ASN A 386 -20.26 -1.47 -19.07
CA ASN A 386 -21.01 -0.49 -18.32
C ASN A 386 -20.08 0.22 -17.34
N PHE A 387 -20.20 1.53 -17.19
CA PHE A 387 -19.29 2.31 -16.34
C PHE A 387 -19.98 2.82 -15.09
N LYS A 388 -19.27 2.69 -13.96
CA LYS A 388 -19.60 3.38 -12.72
C LYS A 388 -18.50 4.43 -12.49
N TYR A 389 -18.87 5.69 -12.43
CA TYR A 389 -17.91 6.77 -12.27
C TYR A 389 -17.74 7.17 -10.81
N ASP A 390 -16.47 7.33 -10.39
CA ASP A 390 -16.10 7.99 -9.15
C ASP A 390 -15.31 9.26 -9.50
N SER A 391 -15.77 10.40 -9.01
CA SER A 391 -15.15 11.69 -9.31
C SER A 391 -13.85 11.93 -8.54
N SER A 392 -13.58 11.19 -7.47
CA SER A 392 -12.37 11.41 -6.66
C SER A 392 -11.09 11.08 -7.43
N GLY A 393 -10.11 11.97 -7.37
CA GLY A 393 -8.76 11.70 -7.86
C GLY A 393 -7.90 10.92 -6.88
N THR A 394 -8.36 10.75 -5.65
CA THR A 394 -7.69 9.93 -4.62
C THR A 394 -8.42 8.62 -4.42
N GLY A 395 -7.67 7.57 -4.13
CA GLY A 395 -8.19 6.23 -3.89
C GLY A 395 -7.07 5.32 -3.34
N PRO A 396 -7.36 4.04 -3.16
CA PRO A 396 -6.42 3.10 -2.55
C PRO A 396 -5.44 2.49 -3.56
N SER A 397 -5.04 3.23 -4.62
CA SER A 397 -4.07 2.74 -5.61
C SER A 397 -3.20 3.87 -6.19
N ASP A 398 -2.24 3.53 -7.03
CA ASP A 398 -1.11 4.34 -7.50
C ASP A 398 -1.49 5.66 -8.20
N HIS A 399 -2.68 5.76 -8.80
CA HIS A 399 -3.19 7.01 -9.41
C HIS A 399 -3.20 8.18 -8.43
N THR A 400 -3.36 7.90 -7.13
CA THR A 400 -3.38 8.90 -6.05
C THR A 400 -2.08 9.70 -6.01
N SER A 401 -0.93 9.07 -6.21
CA SER A 401 0.38 9.72 -6.22
C SER A 401 0.49 10.76 -7.34
N PHE A 402 -0.10 10.49 -8.50
CA PHE A 402 -0.12 11.41 -9.65
C PHE A 402 -1.15 12.53 -9.50
N TYR A 403 -2.34 12.21 -9.00
CA TYR A 403 -3.34 13.23 -8.68
C TYR A 403 -2.79 14.31 -7.73
N ARG A 404 -1.97 13.92 -6.75
CA ARG A 404 -1.32 14.84 -5.81
C ARG A 404 -0.23 15.71 -6.44
N LYS A 405 0.16 15.44 -7.68
CA LYS A 405 1.03 16.28 -8.51
C LYS A 405 0.24 17.08 -9.55
N ASP A 406 -1.07 17.28 -9.33
CA ASP A 406 -1.98 18.02 -10.20
C ASP A 406 -2.04 17.43 -11.64
N ILE A 407 -1.93 16.11 -11.75
CA ILE A 407 -2.06 15.36 -13.02
C ILE A 407 -3.46 14.76 -13.07
N PRO A 408 -4.24 14.94 -14.17
CA PRO A 408 -5.50 14.25 -14.38
C PRO A 408 -5.30 12.74 -14.38
N VAL A 409 -6.16 12.00 -13.68
CA VAL A 409 -6.04 10.55 -13.54
C VAL A 409 -7.32 9.82 -13.89
N LEU A 410 -7.19 8.57 -14.34
CA LEU A 410 -8.24 7.56 -14.35
C LEU A 410 -7.76 6.32 -13.63
N PHE A 411 -8.68 5.65 -12.98
CA PHE A 411 -8.45 4.42 -12.24
C PHE A 411 -9.48 3.37 -12.65
N TYR A 412 -9.03 2.29 -13.29
CA TYR A 412 -9.88 1.17 -13.70
C TYR A 412 -9.86 0.07 -12.67
N PHE A 413 -11.06 -0.36 -12.26
CA PHE A 413 -11.25 -1.35 -11.22
C PHE A 413 -12.55 -2.15 -11.45
N THR A 414 -12.51 -3.48 -11.36
CA THR A 414 -13.69 -4.34 -11.57
C THR A 414 -14.46 -4.66 -10.29
N GLY A 415 -13.95 -4.26 -9.13
CA GLY A 415 -14.58 -4.44 -7.83
C GLY A 415 -13.88 -5.48 -6.96
N LEU A 416 -14.14 -5.42 -5.65
CA LEU A 416 -13.63 -6.41 -4.70
C LEU A 416 -14.38 -7.73 -4.86
N HIS A 417 -13.67 -8.84 -4.67
CA HIS A 417 -14.21 -10.20 -4.66
C HIS A 417 -13.82 -10.95 -3.37
N THR A 418 -14.36 -12.15 -3.20
CA THR A 418 -14.18 -12.94 -1.96
C THR A 418 -12.76 -13.41 -1.73
N ASP A 419 -11.94 -13.46 -2.79
CA ASP A 419 -10.56 -13.92 -2.75
C ASP A 419 -9.54 -12.77 -2.53
N TYR A 420 -9.99 -11.51 -2.51
CA TYR A 420 -9.15 -10.33 -2.32
C TYR A 420 -8.27 -10.44 -1.08
N HIS A 421 -6.96 -10.27 -1.25
CA HIS A 421 -5.91 -10.44 -0.23
C HIS A 421 -5.92 -11.83 0.43
N LYS A 422 -6.28 -12.87 -0.33
CA LYS A 422 -6.28 -14.27 0.13
C LYS A 422 -5.51 -15.17 -0.83
N PRO A 423 -5.03 -16.33 -0.36
CA PRO A 423 -4.34 -17.31 -1.21
C PRO A 423 -5.14 -17.80 -2.42
N GLY A 424 -6.45 -17.62 -2.41
CA GLY A 424 -7.32 -18.11 -3.48
C GLY A 424 -7.49 -17.16 -4.66
N ASP A 425 -6.74 -16.06 -4.76
CA ASP A 425 -6.74 -15.20 -5.94
C ASP A 425 -5.81 -15.75 -7.02
N ASP A 426 -6.32 -16.75 -7.77
CA ASP A 426 -5.57 -17.57 -8.73
C ASP A 426 -5.96 -17.28 -10.19
N ALA A 427 -5.04 -17.60 -11.11
CA ALA A 427 -5.14 -17.31 -12.54
C ALA A 427 -6.32 -18.01 -13.25
N ASP A 428 -6.82 -19.13 -12.74
CA ASP A 428 -7.97 -19.87 -13.28
C ASP A 428 -9.30 -19.13 -13.08
N LYS A 429 -9.33 -18.14 -12.20
CA LYS A 429 -10.50 -17.31 -11.88
C LYS A 429 -10.62 -16.04 -12.70
N ILE A 430 -9.64 -15.73 -13.52
CA ILE A 430 -9.59 -14.49 -14.31
C ILE A 430 -10.52 -14.57 -15.53
N ASN A 431 -11.31 -13.52 -15.73
CA ASN A 431 -12.12 -13.32 -16.93
C ASN A 431 -11.31 -12.59 -18.00
N TYR A 432 -10.47 -13.34 -18.72
CA TYR A 432 -9.59 -12.78 -19.76
C TYR A 432 -10.35 -12.05 -20.88
N THR A 433 -11.56 -12.50 -21.21
CA THR A 433 -12.40 -11.80 -22.20
C THR A 433 -12.87 -10.45 -21.67
N GLY A 434 -13.20 -10.39 -20.39
CA GLY A 434 -13.53 -9.12 -19.72
C GLY A 434 -12.34 -8.17 -19.64
N GLU A 435 -11.17 -8.68 -19.33
CA GLU A 435 -9.91 -7.95 -19.27
C GLU A 435 -9.54 -7.37 -20.66
N GLU A 436 -9.68 -8.17 -21.73
CA GLU A 436 -9.49 -7.69 -23.12
C GLU A 436 -10.43 -6.52 -23.46
N LEU A 437 -11.70 -6.57 -23.05
CA LEU A 437 -12.65 -5.48 -23.25
C LEU A 437 -12.18 -4.20 -22.56
N ILE A 438 -11.61 -4.29 -21.37
CA ILE A 438 -11.06 -3.15 -20.61
C ILE A 438 -9.83 -2.59 -21.32
N VAL A 439 -8.88 -3.43 -21.73
CA VAL A 439 -7.70 -3.02 -22.52
C VAL A 439 -8.13 -2.28 -23.78
N ASN A 440 -9.08 -2.82 -24.55
CA ASN A 440 -9.59 -2.18 -25.77
C ASN A 440 -10.32 -0.87 -25.49
N ASN A 441 -11.02 -0.74 -24.37
CA ASN A 441 -11.62 0.51 -23.94
C ASN A 441 -10.56 1.57 -23.63
N ILE A 442 -9.51 1.23 -22.88
CA ILE A 442 -8.40 2.15 -22.54
C ILE A 442 -7.73 2.66 -23.84
N VAL A 443 -7.46 1.76 -24.80
CA VAL A 443 -6.94 2.18 -26.12
C VAL A 443 -7.89 3.17 -26.79
N SER A 444 -9.21 2.93 -26.76
CA SER A 444 -10.21 3.80 -27.35
C SER A 444 -10.26 5.18 -26.69
N VAL A 445 -10.11 5.24 -25.36
CA VAL A 445 -9.99 6.49 -24.58
C VAL A 445 -8.77 7.27 -25.04
N ILE A 446 -7.60 6.62 -25.09
CA ILE A 446 -6.35 7.25 -25.53
C ILE A 446 -6.44 7.78 -26.96
N GLN A 447 -7.01 6.98 -27.87
CA GLN A 447 -7.22 7.41 -29.28
C GLN A 447 -8.18 8.61 -29.38
N SER A 448 -9.24 8.64 -28.57
CA SER A 448 -10.21 9.77 -28.56
C SER A 448 -9.60 11.07 -28.06
N LEU A 449 -8.52 10.99 -27.29
CA LEU A 449 -7.79 12.12 -26.72
C LEU A 449 -6.53 12.49 -27.52
N ASN A 450 -6.15 11.68 -28.51
CA ASN A 450 -4.87 11.86 -29.22
C ASN A 450 -4.71 13.26 -29.82
N ASP A 451 -5.77 13.80 -30.39
CA ASP A 451 -5.76 15.11 -31.06
C ASP A 451 -6.21 16.26 -30.15
N LYS A 452 -6.41 15.99 -28.88
CA LYS A 452 -6.78 17.01 -27.89
C LYS A 452 -5.52 17.68 -27.31
N PRO A 453 -5.62 18.97 -26.92
CA PRO A 453 -4.55 19.61 -26.15
C PRO A 453 -4.35 18.92 -24.83
N LYS A 454 -3.26 19.26 -24.12
CA LYS A 454 -3.02 18.80 -22.74
C LYS A 454 -4.26 19.04 -21.88
N LEU A 455 -4.69 18.02 -21.15
CA LEU A 455 -5.92 18.05 -20.36
C LEU A 455 -5.80 19.04 -19.19
N ALA A 456 -6.87 19.77 -18.93
CA ALA A 456 -6.97 20.63 -17.77
C ALA A 456 -7.19 19.77 -16.51
N PHE A 457 -6.40 20.02 -15.47
CA PHE A 457 -6.58 19.40 -14.17
C PHE A 457 -7.66 20.13 -13.35
N VAL A 458 -8.50 19.36 -12.69
CA VAL A 458 -9.49 19.85 -11.73
C VAL A 458 -9.28 19.12 -10.41
N LYS A 459 -9.12 19.88 -9.33
CA LYS A 459 -9.06 19.33 -8.00
C LYS A 459 -10.44 18.84 -7.56
N THR A 460 -10.52 17.59 -7.14
CA THR A 460 -11.76 16.94 -6.70
C THR A 460 -11.88 16.94 -5.18
N LYS A 461 -13.09 16.62 -4.67
CA LYS A 461 -13.23 16.23 -3.27
C LYS A 461 -12.56 14.88 -3.07
N GLU A 462 -11.79 14.76 -1.98
CA GLU A 462 -11.13 13.50 -1.65
C GLU A 462 -12.18 12.43 -1.31
N ALA A 463 -11.99 11.20 -1.83
CA ALA A 463 -12.86 10.08 -1.51
C ALA A 463 -12.82 9.83 0.01
N GLN A 464 -13.99 9.59 0.59
CA GLN A 464 -14.05 9.04 1.93
C GLN A 464 -13.60 7.59 1.82
N THR A 465 -12.38 7.27 2.26
CA THR A 465 -12.00 5.89 2.50
C THR A 465 -13.05 5.29 3.43
N ALA A 466 -13.78 4.29 2.94
CA ALA A 466 -14.70 3.53 3.77
C ALA A 466 -13.84 2.90 4.88
N THR A 467 -13.87 3.51 6.06
CA THR A 467 -13.29 2.89 7.25
C THR A 467 -13.95 1.54 7.42
N SER A 468 -13.14 0.50 7.40
CA SER A 468 -13.61 -0.86 7.65
C SER A 468 -14.48 -0.86 8.91
N ALA A 469 -15.52 -1.70 8.94
CA ALA A 469 -16.59 -1.76 9.95
C ALA A 469 -16.14 -1.98 11.42
N ARG A 470 -14.86 -1.78 11.74
CA ARG A 470 -14.28 -1.94 13.08
C ARG A 470 -14.26 -0.67 13.92
N PHE A 471 -14.41 0.52 13.32
CA PHE A 471 -14.30 1.78 14.06
C PHE A 471 -15.58 2.58 13.92
N SER A 472 -16.11 3.04 15.06
CA SER A 472 -17.31 3.89 15.10
C SER A 472 -17.03 5.34 14.70
N VAL A 473 -15.74 5.73 14.66
CA VAL A 473 -15.27 7.09 14.38
C VAL A 473 -14.07 7.11 13.44
N SER A 474 -13.84 8.25 12.79
CA SER A 474 -12.65 8.51 11.95
C SER A 474 -12.28 9.98 12.07
N MET A 475 -11.00 10.27 12.23
CA MET A 475 -10.50 11.65 12.14
C MET A 475 -10.65 12.25 10.73
N GLY A 476 -10.69 11.40 9.70
CA GLY A 476 -10.72 11.86 8.31
C GLY A 476 -9.34 12.31 7.82
N ILE A 477 -8.29 11.66 8.29
CA ILE A 477 -6.97 11.77 7.64
C ILE A 477 -6.80 10.64 6.62
N MET A 478 -6.00 10.89 5.61
CA MET A 478 -5.40 9.84 4.77
C MET A 478 -3.99 9.61 5.28
N PRO A 479 -3.72 8.44 5.87
CA PRO A 479 -2.40 8.16 6.40
C PRO A 479 -1.37 8.01 5.28
N ASP A 480 -0.17 8.51 5.53
CA ASP A 480 0.97 8.22 4.71
C ASP A 480 1.63 6.91 5.18
N TYR A 481 1.35 5.84 4.49
CA TYR A 481 1.89 4.51 4.81
C TYR A 481 3.40 4.40 4.55
N THR A 482 3.99 5.31 3.78
CA THR A 482 5.44 5.33 3.53
C THR A 482 6.23 6.03 4.63
N PHE A 483 5.55 6.71 5.55
CA PHE A 483 6.20 7.42 6.64
C PHE A 483 6.80 6.48 7.67
N SER A 484 8.12 6.48 7.79
CA SER A 484 8.87 5.61 8.70
C SER A 484 9.23 6.24 10.05
N GLY A 485 8.81 7.49 10.30
CA GLY A 485 9.04 8.17 11.58
C GLY A 485 8.03 7.76 12.67
N ASN A 486 8.24 8.29 13.88
CA ASN A 486 7.32 8.09 15.00
C ASN A 486 6.04 8.90 14.82
N GLY A 487 4.88 8.25 14.85
CA GLY A 487 3.56 8.82 14.63
C GLY A 487 2.90 8.36 13.34
N VAL A 488 1.79 9.02 12.99
CA VAL A 488 1.10 8.83 11.70
C VAL A 488 1.09 10.15 10.95
N ARG A 489 1.81 10.22 9.84
CA ARG A 489 1.80 11.38 8.95
C ARG A 489 0.50 11.38 8.15
N ALA A 490 -0.19 12.52 8.16
CA ALA A 490 -1.34 12.74 7.30
C ALA A 490 -0.83 13.12 5.91
N ASP A 491 -1.09 12.29 4.93
CA ASP A 491 -0.80 12.57 3.52
C ASP A 491 -1.90 13.48 2.91
N GLY A 492 -3.09 13.44 3.51
CA GLY A 492 -4.21 14.32 3.22
C GLY A 492 -5.20 14.40 4.38
N VAL A 493 -6.08 15.40 4.34
CA VAL A 493 -7.13 15.62 5.34
C VAL A 493 -8.45 15.82 4.62
N THR A 494 -9.44 14.99 4.94
CA THR A 494 -10.77 15.01 4.31
C THR A 494 -11.57 16.22 4.76
N GLU A 495 -12.10 16.99 3.81
CA GLU A 495 -12.90 18.17 4.07
C GLU A 495 -14.16 17.85 4.90
N GLY A 496 -14.46 18.72 5.88
CA GLY A 496 -15.60 18.57 6.79
C GLY A 496 -15.45 17.53 7.88
N ARG A 497 -14.34 16.79 7.94
CA ARG A 497 -14.07 15.79 8.98
C ARG A 497 -13.35 16.38 10.21
N ALA A 498 -13.27 15.59 11.26
CA ALA A 498 -12.74 15.97 12.58
C ALA A 498 -11.34 16.60 12.50
N ALA A 499 -10.41 16.00 11.76
CA ALA A 499 -9.06 16.51 11.60
C ALA A 499 -9.03 17.87 10.90
N GLN A 500 -9.76 18.07 9.81
CA GLN A 500 -9.81 19.34 9.11
C GLN A 500 -10.42 20.44 9.97
N LYS A 501 -11.53 20.15 10.67
CA LYS A 501 -12.16 21.09 11.60
C LYS A 501 -11.24 21.50 12.75
N ALA A 502 -10.37 20.58 13.19
CA ALA A 502 -9.34 20.84 14.20
C ALA A 502 -8.10 21.55 13.63
N GLY A 503 -8.05 21.84 12.33
CA GLY A 503 -6.95 22.59 11.71
C GLY A 503 -5.74 21.75 11.31
N LEU A 504 -5.86 20.41 11.27
CA LEU A 504 -4.82 19.54 10.74
C LEU A 504 -4.72 19.71 9.21
N LYS A 505 -3.52 19.48 8.67
CA LYS A 505 -3.19 19.62 7.25
C LYS A 505 -2.36 18.43 6.77
N ALA A 506 -2.26 18.25 5.47
CA ALA A 506 -1.30 17.33 4.88
C ALA A 506 0.12 17.65 5.37
N GLY A 507 0.90 16.62 5.68
CA GLY A 507 2.23 16.72 6.26
C GLY A 507 2.27 16.72 7.79
N ASP A 508 1.16 16.92 8.50
CA ASP A 508 1.12 16.83 9.96
C ASP A 508 1.33 15.38 10.42
N ILE A 509 2.11 15.20 11.49
CA ILE A 509 2.41 13.88 12.07
C ILE A 509 1.66 13.78 13.40
N ILE A 510 0.64 12.94 13.47
CA ILE A 510 -0.12 12.69 14.69
C ILE A 510 0.72 11.83 15.62
N ILE A 511 0.96 12.32 16.83
CA ILE A 511 1.79 11.65 17.85
C ILE A 511 1.02 11.28 19.12
N GLN A 512 -0.18 11.84 19.32
CA GLN A 512 -1.06 11.49 20.44
C GLN A 512 -2.51 11.80 20.09
N LEU A 513 -3.44 10.93 20.53
CA LEU A 513 -4.88 11.11 20.42
C LEU A 513 -5.53 10.79 21.77
N GLY A 514 -6.07 11.81 22.46
CA GLY A 514 -6.46 11.70 23.86
C GLY A 514 -5.27 11.33 24.74
N ASP A 515 -5.45 10.28 25.54
CA ASP A 515 -4.39 9.75 26.42
C ASP A 515 -3.48 8.71 25.71
N TYR A 516 -3.71 8.44 24.42
CA TYR A 516 -3.04 7.38 23.68
C TYR A 516 -1.90 7.95 22.84
N ASN A 517 -0.68 7.44 23.06
CA ASN A 517 0.48 7.75 22.22
C ASN A 517 0.35 7.05 20.86
N ILE A 518 0.64 7.79 19.81
CA ILE A 518 0.60 7.28 18.43
C ILE A 518 2.04 7.17 17.94
N SER A 519 2.53 5.96 17.79
CA SER A 519 3.87 5.68 17.28
C SER A 519 3.87 5.16 15.84
N ASN A 520 2.75 4.58 15.39
CA ASN A 520 2.58 4.00 14.07
C ASN A 520 1.10 3.89 13.71
N MET A 521 0.81 3.34 12.54
CA MET A 521 -0.56 3.15 12.07
C MET A 521 -1.39 2.22 12.96
N GLU A 522 -0.79 1.18 13.52
CA GLU A 522 -1.48 0.24 14.40
C GLU A 522 -1.96 0.93 15.68
N THR A 523 -1.08 1.67 16.38
CA THR A 523 -1.44 2.43 17.59
C THR A 523 -2.49 3.51 17.30
N TYR A 524 -2.44 4.13 16.12
CA TYR A 524 -3.47 5.07 15.67
C TYR A 524 -4.84 4.39 15.51
N MET A 525 -4.89 3.24 14.86
CA MET A 525 -6.11 2.48 14.68
C MET A 525 -6.68 1.99 16.02
N GLN A 526 -5.83 1.47 16.90
CA GLN A 526 -6.23 1.06 18.25
C GLN A 526 -6.81 2.22 19.05
N SER A 527 -6.21 3.42 18.96
CA SER A 527 -6.71 4.60 19.66
C SER A 527 -8.08 5.07 19.13
N LEU A 528 -8.31 5.02 17.81
CA LEU A 528 -9.63 5.33 17.23
C LEU A 528 -10.74 4.43 17.75
N GLY A 529 -10.41 3.16 18.01
CA GLY A 529 -11.37 2.20 18.60
C GLY A 529 -11.85 2.54 20.02
N LYS A 530 -11.20 3.50 20.69
CA LYS A 530 -11.57 3.95 22.04
C LYS A 530 -12.61 5.07 22.05
N PHE A 531 -12.91 5.68 20.90
CA PHE A 531 -13.79 6.82 20.78
C PHE A 531 -15.11 6.46 20.08
N LYS A 532 -16.15 7.24 20.37
CA LYS A 532 -17.50 7.14 19.78
C LYS A 532 -17.87 8.46 19.10
N LYS A 533 -18.86 8.43 18.24
CA LYS A 533 -19.43 9.62 17.61
C LYS A 533 -19.92 10.62 18.66
N GLY A 534 -19.45 11.87 18.56
CA GLY A 534 -19.73 12.96 19.49
C GLY A 534 -18.68 13.13 20.60
N ASP A 535 -17.71 12.21 20.74
CA ASP A 535 -16.63 12.37 21.70
C ASP A 535 -15.70 13.52 21.27
N LYS A 536 -15.24 14.30 22.27
CA LYS A 536 -14.25 15.35 22.10
C LYS A 536 -12.97 14.93 22.79
N THR A 537 -11.85 15.06 22.09
CA THR A 537 -10.54 14.73 22.67
C THR A 537 -9.45 15.62 22.08
N LYS A 538 -8.29 15.65 22.73
CA LYS A 538 -7.12 16.37 22.24
C LYS A 538 -6.34 15.52 21.25
N VAL A 539 -5.82 16.14 20.20
CA VAL A 539 -4.82 15.56 19.31
C VAL A 539 -3.55 16.38 19.39
N LYS A 540 -2.40 15.71 19.60
CA LYS A 540 -1.09 16.33 19.43
C LYS A 540 -0.48 15.87 18.12
N PHE A 541 0.10 16.81 17.40
CA PHE A 541 0.73 16.55 16.11
C PHE A 541 1.95 17.45 15.90
N LYS A 542 2.90 16.95 15.12
CA LYS A 542 4.06 17.72 14.67
C LYS A 542 3.74 18.36 13.33
N ARG A 543 4.05 19.65 13.18
CA ARG A 543 4.04 20.40 11.91
C ARG A 543 5.42 21.02 11.72
N GLY A 544 6.26 20.42 10.88
CA GLY A 544 7.69 20.68 10.88
C GLY A 544 8.29 20.37 12.26
N GLU A 545 9.04 21.30 12.84
CA GLU A 545 9.66 21.14 14.16
C GLU A 545 8.73 21.48 15.34
N GLN A 546 7.54 21.99 15.09
CA GLN A 546 6.61 22.43 16.13
C GLN A 546 5.67 21.31 16.55
N ILE A 547 5.49 21.14 17.87
CA ILE A 547 4.42 20.30 18.42
C ILE A 547 3.21 21.20 18.70
N LEU A 548 2.09 20.88 18.07
CA LEU A 548 0.82 21.59 18.18
C LEU A 548 -0.21 20.68 18.85
N GLU A 549 -1.21 21.31 19.46
CA GLU A 549 -2.35 20.62 20.07
C GLU A 549 -3.66 21.24 19.56
N ALA A 550 -4.62 20.41 19.25
CA ALA A 550 -5.96 20.83 18.85
C ALA A 550 -7.02 19.91 19.48
N VAL A 551 -8.27 20.34 19.49
CA VAL A 551 -9.40 19.53 19.92
C VAL A 551 -10.09 18.95 18.70
N VAL A 552 -10.24 17.63 18.66
CA VAL A 552 -11.04 16.93 17.67
C VAL A 552 -12.38 16.51 18.26
N GLU A 553 -13.44 16.61 17.46
CA GLU A 553 -14.80 16.12 17.76
C GLU A 553 -15.18 15.11 16.69
N PHE A 554 -15.45 13.87 17.08
CA PHE A 554 -15.75 12.76 16.19
C PHE A 554 -17.19 12.72 15.68
#